data_5bbb1495d6986f868e54d472d3b797c3
#
_entry.id   5bbb1495d6986f868e54d472d3b797c3
#
_cell.length_a   1.000
_cell.length_b   1.000
_cell.length_c   1.000
_cell.angle_alpha   90.00
_cell.angle_beta   90.00
_cell.angle_gamma   90.00
#
_symmetry.space_group_name_H-M   'P 1'
#
loop_
_entity.id
_entity.type
_entity.pdbx_description
1 polymer ?
#
loop_
_entity_poly.entity_id
_entity_poly.type
_entity_poly.pdbx_seq_one_letter_code
_entity_poly.pdbx_strand_id
1 'polypeptide(L)'
;MGCATQGEKAAIIKALREEGYQLKHLLKGLNMPKSTYYYEISKVDTVGFRNAELTEEIKKIFDQHKGRYGVRRVYRELLRCGNIVNHKRVQRIMHSLGLQGKRPKEKYHSFKGEVGKVAPNIIDRDFTATAPLQKWTTDVSQFNFSWGKCYLSPIIDMYTNEVISYDLSMSPNLNQIKRMLETAFKKFKSLTGLIFHSDQGWQYQHNYYRQELKNRGIIQSMSRRGNCIDNCIIETFFGRLKNEMYYGYEKEYESFESFSKALDEYINYYNNERIQRKTKWMPPKVQDNIHVFRLVHNMCPGFWVHIIIIKPPFLFKVLNLRPLQVPLFL
;
A
#
# COMPACT_ATOMS: atom_id res chain seq x y z
N MET A 1 -12.11 9.28 -43.27
CA MET A 1 -12.42 7.84 -43.06
C MET A 1 -11.12 7.12 -42.86
N GLY A 2 -10.90 6.55 -41.65
CA GLY A 2 -9.66 5.84 -41.33
C GLY A 2 -9.59 4.52 -42.09
N CYS A 3 -8.43 4.23 -42.70
CA CYS A 3 -8.19 2.97 -43.39
C CYS A 3 -8.13 1.83 -42.38
N ALA A 4 -8.92 0.77 -42.57
CA ALA A 4 -8.95 -0.39 -41.67
C ALA A 4 -7.54 -1.02 -41.53
N THR A 5 -7.14 -1.35 -40.30
CA THR A 5 -5.85 -1.99 -40.01
C THR A 5 -5.81 -3.42 -40.58
N GLN A 6 -4.60 -3.99 -40.76
CA GLN A 6 -4.45 -5.36 -41.27
C GLN A 6 -5.14 -6.38 -40.36
N GLY A 7 -5.11 -6.16 -39.02
CA GLY A 7 -5.83 -7.03 -38.04
C GLY A 7 -7.35 -6.99 -38.19
N GLU A 8 -7.94 -5.77 -38.40
CA GLU A 8 -9.38 -5.61 -38.67
C GLU A 8 -9.79 -6.27 -39.97
N LYS A 9 -9.01 -6.09 -41.03
CA LYS A 9 -9.25 -6.78 -42.31
C LYS A 9 -9.21 -8.31 -42.16
N ALA A 10 -8.23 -8.83 -41.39
CA ALA A 10 -8.13 -10.27 -41.14
C ALA A 10 -9.33 -10.81 -40.36
N ALA A 11 -9.84 -10.06 -39.35
CA ALA A 11 -11.02 -10.42 -38.58
C ALA A 11 -12.28 -10.45 -39.46
N ILE A 12 -12.47 -9.46 -40.33
CA ILE A 12 -13.57 -9.43 -41.32
C ILE A 12 -13.50 -10.64 -42.27
N ILE A 13 -12.31 -10.96 -42.79
CA ILE A 13 -12.12 -12.13 -43.67
C ILE A 13 -12.47 -13.43 -42.90
N LYS A 14 -12.08 -13.56 -41.62
CA LYS A 14 -12.39 -14.74 -40.80
C LYS A 14 -13.89 -14.90 -40.64
N ALA A 15 -14.62 -13.86 -40.27
CA ALA A 15 -16.06 -13.88 -40.09
C ALA A 15 -16.79 -14.26 -41.43
N LEU A 16 -16.45 -13.61 -42.55
CA LEU A 16 -17.06 -13.93 -43.84
C LEU A 16 -16.73 -15.35 -44.34
N ARG A 17 -15.58 -15.89 -43.91
CA ARG A 17 -15.22 -17.28 -44.23
C ARG A 17 -16.06 -18.29 -43.47
N GLU A 18 -16.41 -17.95 -42.22
CA GLU A 18 -17.33 -18.76 -41.41
C GLU A 18 -18.74 -18.75 -42.00
N GLU A 19 -19.14 -17.70 -42.72
CA GLU A 19 -20.38 -17.61 -43.51
C GLU A 19 -20.32 -18.37 -44.87
N GLY A 20 -19.18 -18.99 -45.21
CA GLY A 20 -19.05 -19.82 -46.39
C GLY A 20 -18.38 -19.16 -47.60
N TYR A 21 -17.93 -17.90 -47.51
CA TYR A 21 -17.24 -17.25 -48.61
C TYR A 21 -15.83 -17.78 -48.84
N GLN A 22 -15.42 -17.91 -50.12
CA GLN A 22 -14.10 -18.40 -50.47
C GLN A 22 -12.97 -17.41 -50.11
N LEU A 23 -11.96 -17.89 -49.39
CA LEU A 23 -10.82 -17.09 -48.94
C LEU A 23 -10.14 -16.30 -50.08
N LYS A 24 -10.00 -16.89 -51.29
CA LYS A 24 -9.36 -16.27 -52.41
C LYS A 24 -10.02 -14.94 -52.83
N HIS A 25 -11.36 -14.90 -52.85
CA HIS A 25 -12.12 -13.70 -53.22
C HIS A 25 -12.08 -12.64 -52.13
N LEU A 26 -12.13 -13.02 -50.86
CA LEU A 26 -12.06 -12.12 -49.71
C LEU A 26 -10.67 -11.42 -49.64
N LEU A 27 -9.59 -12.18 -49.80
CA LEU A 27 -8.22 -11.65 -49.82
C LEU A 27 -8.03 -10.64 -50.96
N LYS A 28 -8.57 -10.93 -52.14
CA LYS A 28 -8.52 -10.02 -53.29
C LYS A 28 -9.36 -8.75 -53.06
N GLY A 29 -10.55 -8.90 -52.51
CA GLY A 29 -11.45 -7.76 -52.22
C GLY A 29 -10.91 -6.77 -51.18
N LEU A 30 -10.20 -7.26 -50.17
CA LEU A 30 -9.59 -6.41 -49.13
C LEU A 30 -8.11 -6.08 -49.41
N ASN A 31 -7.58 -6.48 -50.56
CA ASN A 31 -6.18 -6.30 -50.95
C ASN A 31 -5.21 -6.77 -49.84
N MET A 32 -5.39 -8.01 -49.38
CA MET A 32 -4.58 -8.58 -48.29
C MET A 32 -3.80 -9.81 -48.81
N PRO A 33 -2.45 -9.85 -48.62
CA PRO A 33 -1.67 -11.04 -48.90
C PRO A 33 -2.08 -12.23 -48.02
N LYS A 34 -2.07 -13.45 -48.60
CA LYS A 34 -2.41 -14.67 -47.90
C LYS A 34 -1.52 -14.92 -46.68
N SER A 35 -0.22 -14.60 -46.76
CA SER A 35 0.72 -14.68 -45.65
C SER A 35 0.35 -13.73 -44.50
N THR A 36 -0.01 -12.48 -44.81
CA THR A 36 -0.45 -11.48 -43.85
C THR A 36 -1.72 -11.93 -43.12
N TYR A 37 -2.68 -12.50 -43.88
CA TYR A 37 -3.91 -13.05 -43.26
C TYR A 37 -3.61 -14.13 -42.24
N TYR A 38 -2.85 -15.17 -42.61
CA TYR A 38 -2.51 -16.25 -41.65
C TYR A 38 -1.63 -15.77 -40.50
N TYR A 39 -0.74 -14.82 -40.72
CA TYR A 39 0.03 -14.19 -39.65
C TYR A 39 -0.87 -13.48 -38.63
N GLU A 40 -1.80 -12.64 -39.12
CA GLU A 40 -2.72 -11.90 -38.22
C GLU A 40 -3.67 -12.86 -37.48
N ILE A 41 -4.20 -13.91 -38.12
CA ILE A 41 -5.04 -14.91 -37.47
C ILE A 41 -4.24 -15.69 -36.44
N SER A 42 -3.06 -16.20 -36.75
CA SER A 42 -2.22 -16.94 -35.79
C SER A 42 -1.81 -16.06 -34.59
N LYS A 43 -1.60 -14.77 -34.83
CA LYS A 43 -1.30 -13.80 -33.79
C LYS A 43 -2.49 -13.58 -32.86
N VAL A 44 -3.72 -13.49 -33.37
CA VAL A 44 -4.94 -13.36 -32.56
C VAL A 44 -5.13 -14.61 -31.70
N ASP A 45 -5.03 -15.79 -32.26
CA ASP A 45 -5.25 -17.04 -31.52
C ASP A 45 -4.19 -17.26 -30.43
N THR A 46 -2.91 -17.07 -30.73
CA THR A 46 -1.82 -17.24 -29.72
C THR A 46 -1.76 -16.12 -28.69
N VAL A 47 -2.00 -14.88 -29.08
CA VAL A 47 -2.01 -13.73 -28.16
C VAL A 47 -3.28 -13.71 -27.34
N GLY A 48 -4.42 -14.12 -27.92
CA GLY A 48 -5.70 -14.27 -27.20
C GLY A 48 -5.59 -15.27 -26.08
N PHE A 49 -5.08 -16.49 -26.34
CA PHE A 49 -4.92 -17.54 -25.35
C PHE A 49 -3.95 -17.14 -24.23
N ARG A 50 -2.77 -16.62 -24.56
CA ARG A 50 -1.81 -16.15 -23.56
C ARG A 50 -2.30 -14.95 -22.76
N ASN A 51 -3.19 -14.14 -23.31
CA ASN A 51 -3.79 -13.04 -22.58
C ASN A 51 -4.94 -13.49 -21.69
N ALA A 52 -5.67 -14.57 -22.03
CA ALA A 52 -6.79 -15.05 -21.22
C ALA A 52 -6.36 -15.42 -19.79
N GLU A 53 -5.35 -16.26 -19.63
CA GLU A 53 -4.82 -16.64 -18.31
C GLU A 53 -4.31 -15.43 -17.53
N LEU A 54 -3.48 -14.58 -18.19
CA LEU A 54 -2.96 -13.37 -17.56
C LEU A 54 -4.07 -12.37 -17.20
N THR A 55 -5.13 -12.31 -17.99
CA THR A 55 -6.29 -11.45 -17.74
C THR A 55 -7.05 -11.91 -16.49
N GLU A 56 -7.26 -13.18 -16.32
CA GLU A 56 -7.92 -13.73 -15.13
C GLU A 56 -7.07 -13.51 -13.86
N GLU A 57 -5.76 -13.70 -13.95
CA GLU A 57 -4.86 -13.39 -12.82
C GLU A 57 -4.86 -11.90 -12.46
N ILE A 58 -4.85 -11.02 -13.47
CA ILE A 58 -4.95 -9.56 -13.25
C ILE A 58 -6.26 -9.21 -12.54
N LYS A 59 -7.40 -9.76 -12.98
CA LYS A 59 -8.71 -9.56 -12.34
C LYS A 59 -8.68 -10.07 -10.90
N LYS A 60 -8.21 -11.29 -10.68
CA LYS A 60 -8.09 -11.89 -9.36
C LYS A 60 -7.29 -11.01 -8.39
N ILE A 61 -6.11 -10.53 -8.79
CA ILE A 61 -5.29 -9.63 -7.98
C ILE A 61 -6.03 -8.31 -7.73
N PHE A 62 -6.67 -7.74 -8.75
CA PHE A 62 -7.40 -6.49 -8.64
C PHE A 62 -8.57 -6.59 -7.66
N ASP A 63 -9.35 -7.67 -7.73
CA ASP A 63 -10.52 -7.94 -6.87
C ASP A 63 -10.09 -8.28 -5.44
N GLN A 64 -9.05 -9.10 -5.26
CA GLN A 64 -8.47 -9.41 -3.95
C GLN A 64 -8.09 -8.12 -3.19
N HIS A 65 -7.58 -7.13 -3.88
CA HIS A 65 -7.26 -5.83 -3.30
C HIS A 65 -8.39 -4.78 -3.42
N LYS A 66 -9.64 -5.22 -3.65
CA LYS A 66 -10.85 -4.36 -3.70
C LYS A 66 -10.69 -3.16 -4.63
N GLY A 67 -10.04 -3.33 -5.80
CA GLY A 67 -9.80 -2.26 -6.78
C GLY A 67 -8.80 -1.18 -6.34
N ARG A 68 -8.05 -1.40 -5.26
CA ARG A 68 -7.09 -0.41 -4.71
C ARG A 68 -5.77 -0.36 -5.47
N TYR A 69 -5.45 -1.41 -6.25
CA TYR A 69 -4.19 -1.54 -6.96
C TYR A 69 -4.28 -1.00 -8.40
N GLY A 70 -3.40 -0.06 -8.74
CA GLY A 70 -3.14 0.33 -10.12
C GLY A 70 -2.05 -0.55 -10.75
N VAL A 71 -1.80 -0.34 -12.05
CA VAL A 71 -0.86 -1.12 -12.90
C VAL A 71 0.44 -1.51 -12.20
N ARG A 72 1.10 -0.58 -11.51
CA ARG A 72 2.41 -0.85 -10.88
C ARG A 72 2.34 -1.91 -9.77
N ARG A 73 1.27 -1.91 -8.96
CA ARG A 73 1.11 -2.89 -7.88
C ARG A 73 0.65 -4.23 -8.43
N VAL A 74 -0.32 -4.25 -9.35
CA VAL A 74 -0.74 -5.48 -10.04
C VAL A 74 0.45 -6.15 -10.72
N TYR A 75 1.28 -5.40 -11.45
CA TYR A 75 2.51 -5.92 -12.05
C TYR A 75 3.46 -6.54 -11.02
N ARG A 76 3.65 -5.90 -9.86
CA ARG A 76 4.52 -6.43 -8.79
C ARG A 76 3.97 -7.69 -8.15
N GLU A 77 2.67 -7.79 -7.97
CA GLU A 77 2.04 -9.02 -7.47
C GLU A 77 2.16 -10.16 -8.49
N LEU A 78 1.96 -9.90 -9.78
CA LEU A 78 2.19 -10.90 -10.83
C LEU A 78 3.62 -11.45 -10.80
N LEU A 79 4.63 -10.58 -10.64
CA LEU A 79 6.02 -11.03 -10.50
C LEU A 79 6.23 -11.88 -9.24
N ARG A 80 5.58 -11.55 -8.12
CA ARG A 80 5.64 -12.36 -6.88
C ARG A 80 4.98 -13.73 -7.05
N CYS A 81 3.94 -13.82 -7.87
CA CYS A 81 3.30 -15.08 -8.23
C CYS A 81 4.12 -15.91 -9.24
N GLY A 82 5.30 -15.43 -9.67
CA GLY A 82 6.19 -16.13 -10.59
C GLY A 82 5.90 -15.84 -12.07
N ASN A 83 5.03 -14.90 -12.39
CA ASN A 83 4.73 -14.54 -13.78
C ASN A 83 5.84 -13.69 -14.39
N ILE A 84 6.39 -14.11 -15.51
CA ILE A 84 7.33 -13.30 -16.31
C ILE A 84 6.53 -12.49 -17.32
N VAL A 85 6.22 -11.24 -17.00
CA VAL A 85 5.38 -10.37 -17.82
C VAL A 85 5.97 -8.96 -17.93
N ASN A 86 5.77 -8.30 -19.06
CA ASN A 86 6.15 -6.89 -19.25
C ASN A 86 5.06 -5.97 -18.69
N HIS A 87 5.46 -4.93 -17.92
CA HIS A 87 4.54 -3.98 -17.31
C HIS A 87 3.62 -3.27 -18.32
N LYS A 88 4.11 -2.99 -19.55
CA LYS A 88 3.29 -2.40 -20.64
C LYS A 88 2.18 -3.35 -21.11
N ARG A 89 2.41 -4.68 -21.02
CA ARG A 89 1.38 -5.68 -21.32
C ARG A 89 0.29 -5.66 -20.25
N VAL A 90 0.67 -5.65 -18.98
CA VAL A 90 -0.27 -5.53 -17.85
C VAL A 90 -1.07 -4.23 -17.96
N GLN A 91 -0.42 -3.11 -18.28
CA GLN A 91 -1.08 -1.82 -18.47
C GLN A 91 -2.14 -1.87 -19.58
N ARG A 92 -1.82 -2.46 -20.74
CA ARG A 92 -2.78 -2.60 -21.87
C ARG A 92 -3.98 -3.45 -21.49
N ILE A 93 -3.76 -4.58 -20.84
CA ILE A 93 -4.85 -5.47 -20.38
C ILE A 93 -5.74 -4.76 -19.35
N MET A 94 -5.17 -4.13 -18.33
CA MET A 94 -5.94 -3.38 -17.35
C MET A 94 -6.75 -2.25 -17.98
N HIS A 95 -6.17 -1.54 -18.96
CA HIS A 95 -6.86 -0.48 -19.69
C HIS A 95 -8.03 -1.02 -20.53
N SER A 96 -7.84 -2.13 -21.26
CA SER A 96 -8.91 -2.75 -22.05
C SER A 96 -10.07 -3.28 -21.20
N LEU A 97 -9.80 -3.64 -19.94
CA LEU A 97 -10.81 -4.07 -18.96
C LEU A 97 -11.42 -2.91 -18.16
N GLY A 98 -10.99 -1.65 -18.40
CA GLY A 98 -11.42 -0.50 -17.60
C GLY A 98 -10.94 -0.53 -16.15
N LEU A 99 -9.96 -1.39 -15.80
CA LEU A 99 -9.46 -1.54 -14.43
C LEU A 99 -8.50 -0.39 -14.09
N GLN A 100 -8.93 0.48 -13.19
CA GLN A 100 -8.13 1.60 -12.69
C GLN A 100 -8.07 1.59 -11.17
N GLY A 101 -6.85 1.70 -10.62
CA GLY A 101 -6.68 1.90 -9.19
C GLY A 101 -7.32 3.21 -8.72
N LYS A 102 -7.85 3.22 -7.50
CA LYS A 102 -8.50 4.41 -6.92
C LYS A 102 -7.56 5.62 -6.92
N ARG A 103 -8.06 6.76 -7.40
CA ARG A 103 -7.34 8.04 -7.48
C ARG A 103 -7.94 9.05 -6.52
N PRO A 104 -7.12 10.00 -5.99
CA PRO A 104 -7.64 11.10 -5.18
C PRO A 104 -8.70 11.89 -5.93
N LYS A 105 -9.87 12.08 -5.31
CA LYS A 105 -10.94 12.94 -5.85
C LYS A 105 -10.87 14.36 -5.30
N GLU A 106 -10.30 14.53 -4.10
CA GLU A 106 -10.23 15.81 -3.40
C GLU A 106 -8.84 16.10 -2.86
N LYS A 107 -8.50 17.41 -2.74
CA LYS A 107 -7.26 17.85 -2.08
C LYS A 107 -7.50 17.96 -0.58
N TYR A 108 -6.53 17.51 0.20
CA TYR A 108 -6.51 17.66 1.65
C TYR A 108 -6.41 19.16 2.03
N HIS A 109 -7.24 19.62 2.98
CA HIS A 109 -7.15 20.94 3.57
C HIS A 109 -6.78 20.81 5.05
N SER A 110 -5.71 21.49 5.48
CA SER A 110 -5.29 21.52 6.87
C SER A 110 -6.07 22.60 7.66
N PHE A 111 -6.31 22.34 8.96
CA PHE A 111 -7.00 23.25 9.85
C PHE A 111 -5.99 24.18 10.56
N LYS A 112 -6.34 25.46 10.74
CA LYS A 112 -5.50 26.44 11.47
C LYS A 112 -5.90 26.41 12.96
N GLY A 113 -5.01 25.96 13.84
CA GLY A 113 -5.20 25.96 15.29
C GLY A 113 -4.54 27.14 16.01
N GLU A 114 -4.91 27.34 17.30
CA GLU A 114 -4.31 28.36 18.17
C GLU A 114 -2.92 27.94 18.68
N VAL A 115 -2.09 28.93 19.06
CA VAL A 115 -0.69 28.72 19.41
C VAL A 115 -0.53 28.58 20.92
N GLY A 116 -0.07 27.42 21.37
CA GLY A 116 0.40 27.16 22.74
C GLY A 116 1.92 26.97 22.80
N LYS A 117 2.42 26.08 23.69
CA LYS A 117 3.85 25.75 23.78
C LYS A 117 4.27 24.81 22.66
N VAL A 118 5.06 25.30 21.72
CA VAL A 118 5.53 24.57 20.54
C VAL A 118 6.92 23.99 20.80
N ALA A 119 7.11 22.70 20.46
CA ALA A 119 8.43 22.07 20.45
C ALA A 119 9.19 22.42 19.16
N PRO A 120 10.56 22.35 19.15
CA PRO A 120 11.34 22.60 17.94
C PRO A 120 11.05 21.55 16.85
N ASN A 121 11.22 21.94 15.58
CA ASN A 121 11.18 21.00 14.46
C ASN A 121 12.52 20.28 14.33
N ILE A 122 12.65 19.12 14.98
CA ILE A 122 13.87 18.31 14.97
C ILE A 122 14.00 17.52 13.66
N ILE A 123 12.88 17.14 13.05
CA ILE A 123 12.88 16.38 11.79
C ILE A 123 13.39 17.22 10.62
N ASP A 124 13.05 18.49 10.59
CA ASP A 124 13.44 19.45 9.55
C ASP A 124 13.44 18.88 8.13
N ARG A 125 12.34 18.19 7.79
CA ARG A 125 12.11 17.47 6.51
C ARG A 125 13.00 16.26 6.25
N ASP A 126 13.87 15.88 7.17
CA ASP A 126 14.54 14.58 7.09
C ASP A 126 13.63 13.45 7.61
N PHE A 127 12.77 12.96 6.71
CA PHE A 127 11.87 11.83 6.97
C PHE A 127 12.55 10.47 6.79
N THR A 128 13.85 10.43 6.58
CA THR A 128 14.60 9.19 6.47
C THR A 128 14.84 8.61 7.85
N ALA A 129 14.65 7.30 7.97
CA ALA A 129 15.04 6.53 9.13
C ALA A 129 15.79 5.28 8.64
N THR A 130 16.77 4.83 9.39
CA THR A 130 17.60 3.65 9.04
C THR A 130 17.08 2.38 9.69
N ALA A 131 16.24 2.51 10.75
CA ALA A 131 15.66 1.43 11.50
C ALA A 131 14.25 1.80 12.02
N PRO A 132 13.42 0.81 12.38
CA PRO A 132 12.18 1.03 13.12
C PRO A 132 12.45 1.74 14.45
N LEU A 133 11.43 2.38 15.01
CA LEU A 133 11.46 3.06 16.32
C LEU A 133 12.45 4.24 16.43
N GLN A 134 12.91 4.78 15.31
CA GLN A 134 13.71 6.01 15.30
C GLN A 134 12.85 7.27 15.17
N LYS A 135 11.85 7.23 14.31
CA LYS A 135 11.00 8.38 14.03
C LYS A 135 9.55 7.94 13.85
N TRP A 136 8.66 8.48 14.66
CA TRP A 136 7.21 8.33 14.53
C TRP A 136 6.55 9.63 14.14
N THR A 137 5.38 9.53 13.50
CA THR A 137 4.52 10.68 13.20
C THR A 137 3.08 10.40 13.58
N THR A 138 2.37 11.45 13.99
CA THR A 138 0.94 11.43 14.32
C THR A 138 0.27 12.71 13.88
N ASP A 139 -1.03 12.61 13.61
CA ASP A 139 -1.94 13.72 13.32
C ASP A 139 -3.38 13.25 13.55
N VAL A 140 -4.35 14.17 13.57
CA VAL A 140 -5.77 13.85 13.69
C VAL A 140 -6.50 14.22 12.41
N SER A 141 -7.21 13.26 11.82
CA SER A 141 -8.03 13.51 10.65
C SER A 141 -9.51 13.29 10.92
N GLN A 142 -10.35 14.23 10.45
CA GLN A 142 -11.80 14.18 10.55
C GLN A 142 -12.42 13.41 9.36
N PHE A 143 -13.49 12.68 9.66
CA PHE A 143 -14.38 12.01 8.72
C PHE A 143 -15.82 12.49 8.98
N ASN A 144 -16.56 12.77 7.92
CA ASN A 144 -17.93 13.27 7.98
C ASN A 144 -18.87 12.22 7.38
N PHE A 145 -19.96 11.92 8.09
CA PHE A 145 -20.98 10.97 7.69
C PHE A 145 -22.36 11.56 7.90
N SER A 146 -23.41 10.91 7.37
CA SER A 146 -24.79 11.31 7.59
C SER A 146 -25.21 11.29 9.07
N TRP A 147 -24.65 10.36 9.84
CA TRP A 147 -24.89 10.20 11.28
C TRP A 147 -24.00 11.07 12.18
N GLY A 148 -23.02 11.78 11.63
CA GLY A 148 -22.15 12.66 12.43
C GLY A 148 -20.71 12.69 11.95
N LYS A 149 -19.80 12.95 12.89
CA LYS A 149 -18.36 13.09 12.63
C LYS A 149 -17.57 12.14 13.50
N CYS A 150 -16.45 11.65 12.98
CA CYS A 150 -15.48 10.98 13.82
C CYS A 150 -14.04 11.40 13.44
N TYR A 151 -13.11 11.10 14.32
CA TYR A 151 -11.72 11.56 14.27
C TYR A 151 -10.79 10.38 14.47
N LEU A 152 -9.88 10.20 13.52
CA LEU A 152 -8.84 9.16 13.58
C LEU A 152 -7.51 9.78 13.95
N SER A 153 -6.88 9.25 14.99
CA SER A 153 -5.52 9.60 15.42
C SER A 153 -4.62 8.37 15.35
N PRO A 154 -3.80 8.19 14.29
CA PRO A 154 -2.85 7.10 14.17
C PRO A 154 -1.43 7.52 14.56
N ILE A 155 -0.61 6.55 14.97
CA ILE A 155 0.86 6.66 15.05
C ILE A 155 1.45 5.83 13.92
N ILE A 156 2.34 6.41 13.15
CA ILE A 156 3.02 5.75 12.03
C ILE A 156 4.53 5.78 12.24
N ASP A 157 5.16 4.62 12.10
CA ASP A 157 6.63 4.53 12.04
C ASP A 157 7.13 5.00 10.68
N MET A 158 8.08 5.94 10.69
CA MET A 158 8.55 6.55 9.45
C MET A 158 9.45 5.64 8.62
N TYR A 159 10.07 4.61 9.20
CA TYR A 159 10.88 3.63 8.47
C TYR A 159 10.02 2.60 7.76
N THR A 160 9.16 1.91 8.52
CA THR A 160 8.33 0.83 8.01
C THR A 160 7.06 1.31 7.31
N ASN A 161 6.58 2.52 7.59
CA ASN A 161 5.23 3.02 7.33
C ASN A 161 4.12 2.19 8.00
N GLU A 162 4.43 1.41 9.03
CA GLU A 162 3.45 0.68 9.81
C GLU A 162 2.59 1.63 10.64
N VAL A 163 1.29 1.39 10.68
CA VAL A 163 0.41 1.98 11.68
C VAL A 163 0.62 1.23 12.98
N ILE A 164 1.38 1.84 13.90
CA ILE A 164 1.76 1.27 15.20
C ILE A 164 0.57 1.15 16.13
N SER A 165 -0.21 2.22 16.24
CA SER A 165 -1.45 2.29 16.98
C SER A 165 -2.36 3.35 16.38
N TYR A 166 -3.62 3.33 16.75
CA TYR A 166 -4.59 4.36 16.40
C TYR A 166 -5.73 4.36 17.41
N ASP A 167 -6.48 5.46 17.40
CA ASP A 167 -7.76 5.57 18.10
C ASP A 167 -8.76 6.29 17.21
N LEU A 168 -9.99 5.77 17.16
CA LEU A 168 -11.13 6.37 16.49
C LEU A 168 -12.11 6.86 17.55
N SER A 169 -12.53 8.14 17.46
CA SER A 169 -13.40 8.77 18.45
C SER A 169 -14.44 9.68 17.79
N MET A 170 -15.61 9.82 18.41
CA MET A 170 -16.66 10.76 18.00
C MET A 170 -16.29 12.23 18.25
N SER A 171 -15.28 12.49 19.09
CA SER A 171 -14.79 13.83 19.38
C SER A 171 -13.28 13.87 19.50
N PRO A 172 -12.61 14.95 19.00
CA PRO A 172 -11.17 15.11 19.05
C PRO A 172 -10.75 15.64 20.44
N ASN A 173 -10.75 14.78 21.43
CA ASN A 173 -10.41 15.14 22.81
C ASN A 173 -9.09 14.49 23.28
N LEU A 174 -8.60 14.92 24.43
CA LEU A 174 -7.34 14.42 25.01
C LEU A 174 -7.41 12.90 25.31
N ASN A 175 -8.58 12.34 25.63
CA ASN A 175 -8.72 10.92 25.90
C ASN A 175 -8.47 10.06 24.67
N GLN A 176 -8.78 10.57 23.48
CA GLN A 176 -8.39 9.92 22.21
C GLN A 176 -6.87 9.75 22.13
N ILE A 177 -6.13 10.82 22.39
CA ILE A 177 -4.66 10.79 22.36
C ILE A 177 -4.10 9.88 23.44
N LYS A 178 -4.70 9.88 24.65
CA LYS A 178 -4.30 8.97 25.75
C LYS A 178 -4.40 7.50 25.34
N ARG A 179 -5.56 7.06 24.85
CA ARG A 179 -5.78 5.66 24.42
C ARG A 179 -4.83 5.26 23.29
N MET A 180 -4.62 6.14 22.32
CA MET A 180 -3.67 5.92 21.22
C MET A 180 -2.23 5.70 21.73
N LEU A 181 -1.75 6.59 22.65
CA LEU A 181 -0.42 6.49 23.24
C LEU A 181 -0.28 5.24 24.10
N GLU A 182 -1.25 4.94 24.98
CA GLU A 182 -1.24 3.74 25.82
C GLU A 182 -1.14 2.47 24.97
N THR A 183 -1.90 2.39 23.88
CA THR A 183 -1.86 1.26 22.95
C THR A 183 -0.49 1.12 22.30
N ALA A 184 0.14 2.23 21.89
CA ALA A 184 1.49 2.21 21.33
C ALA A 184 2.51 1.78 22.37
N PHE A 185 2.49 2.40 23.56
CA PHE A 185 3.50 2.19 24.59
C PHE A 185 3.46 0.80 25.24
N LYS A 186 2.31 0.11 25.23
CA LYS A 186 2.21 -1.29 25.65
C LYS A 186 2.97 -2.25 24.72
N LYS A 187 3.22 -1.87 23.46
CA LYS A 187 3.88 -2.74 22.49
C LYS A 187 5.40 -2.78 22.62
N PHE A 188 6.01 -1.75 23.21
CA PHE A 188 7.47 -1.59 23.22
C PHE A 188 7.99 -1.34 24.63
N LYS A 189 9.05 -2.07 25.01
CA LYS A 189 9.68 -1.96 26.34
C LYS A 189 10.47 -0.66 26.52
N SER A 190 11.09 -0.16 25.46
CA SER A 190 11.87 1.08 25.47
C SER A 190 11.63 1.87 24.21
N LEU A 191 11.48 3.19 24.35
CA LEU A 191 11.33 4.15 23.28
C LEU A 191 12.29 5.34 23.46
N THR A 192 13.33 5.16 24.26
CA THR A 192 14.32 6.19 24.54
C THR A 192 15.02 6.62 23.27
N GLY A 193 15.05 7.94 23.01
CA GLY A 193 15.66 8.51 21.81
C GLY A 193 14.76 8.53 20.56
N LEU A 194 13.57 7.91 20.60
CA LEU A 194 12.59 8.03 19.53
C LEU A 194 12.20 9.51 19.32
N ILE A 195 12.23 9.98 18.08
CA ILE A 195 11.68 11.28 17.72
C ILE A 195 10.21 11.13 17.36
N PHE A 196 9.32 11.79 18.09
CA PHE A 196 7.89 11.74 17.83
C PHE A 196 7.40 13.08 17.28
N HIS A 197 7.05 13.08 16.00
CA HIS A 197 6.68 14.27 15.24
C HIS A 197 5.17 14.42 15.09
N SER A 198 4.69 15.66 15.24
CA SER A 198 3.29 16.03 15.04
C SER A 198 3.18 17.42 14.41
N ASP A 199 1.97 17.81 14.05
CA ASP A 199 1.64 19.21 13.82
C ASP A 199 1.61 20.00 15.15
N GLN A 200 1.24 21.29 15.09
CA GLN A 200 1.07 22.15 16.27
C GLN A 200 -0.34 22.08 16.85
N GLY A 201 -1.05 20.96 16.70
CA GLY A 201 -2.36 20.76 17.29
C GLY A 201 -2.33 20.92 18.83
N TRP A 202 -3.40 21.48 19.40
CA TRP A 202 -3.49 21.76 20.85
C TRP A 202 -3.26 20.50 21.70
N GLN A 203 -3.69 19.32 21.22
CA GLN A 203 -3.55 18.03 21.91
C GLN A 203 -2.07 17.65 22.13
N TYR A 204 -1.20 17.98 21.18
CA TYR A 204 0.23 17.68 21.26
C TYR A 204 1.02 18.73 22.06
N GLN A 205 0.41 19.88 22.29
CA GLN A 205 0.94 20.95 23.16
C GLN A 205 0.52 20.75 24.62
N HIS A 206 -0.46 19.88 24.87
CA HIS A 206 -0.99 19.64 26.22
C HIS A 206 0.05 19.03 27.14
N ASN A 207 0.06 19.46 28.42
CA ASN A 207 1.06 19.03 29.40
C ASN A 207 1.12 17.51 29.59
N TYR A 208 -0.03 16.84 29.59
CA TYR A 208 -0.10 15.36 29.66
C TYR A 208 0.72 14.71 28.54
N TYR A 209 0.51 15.09 27.28
CA TYR A 209 1.22 14.53 26.13
C TYR A 209 2.73 14.72 26.28
N ARG A 210 3.17 15.94 26.58
CA ARG A 210 4.58 16.27 26.77
C ARG A 210 5.23 15.47 27.91
N GLN A 211 4.53 15.31 29.05
CA GLN A 211 5.02 14.56 30.18
C GLN A 211 5.12 13.06 29.88
N GLU A 212 4.14 12.49 29.18
CA GLU A 212 4.15 11.09 28.75
C GLU A 212 5.34 10.76 27.84
N LEU A 213 5.67 11.67 26.90
CA LEU A 213 6.85 11.50 26.04
C LEU A 213 8.14 11.61 26.87
N LYS A 214 8.24 12.62 27.73
CA LYS A 214 9.41 12.84 28.57
C LYS A 214 9.69 11.65 29.50
N ASN A 215 8.66 11.09 30.13
CA ASN A 215 8.79 9.96 31.04
C ASN A 215 9.36 8.70 30.36
N ARG A 216 9.26 8.63 29.01
CA ARG A 216 9.78 7.51 28.20
C ARG A 216 11.05 7.83 27.45
N GLY A 217 11.62 9.01 27.66
CA GLY A 217 12.81 9.46 26.92
C GLY A 217 12.55 9.73 25.45
N ILE A 218 11.28 9.97 25.06
CA ILE A 218 10.89 10.27 23.69
C ILE A 218 11.09 11.77 23.43
N ILE A 219 11.67 12.10 22.30
CA ILE A 219 11.97 13.46 21.88
C ILE A 219 10.81 13.99 21.06
N GLN A 220 10.13 15.03 21.56
CA GLN A 220 9.04 15.67 20.84
C GLN A 220 9.57 16.58 19.73
N SER A 221 8.99 16.46 18.53
CA SER A 221 9.23 17.32 17.39
C SER A 221 7.90 17.84 16.83
N MET A 222 7.85 19.12 16.43
CA MET A 222 6.63 19.70 15.84
C MET A 222 6.95 20.38 14.50
N SER A 223 6.01 20.27 13.55
CA SER A 223 6.08 20.96 12.26
C SER A 223 6.10 22.48 12.43
N ARG A 224 6.64 23.19 11.47
CA ARG A 224 6.53 24.65 11.40
C ARG A 224 5.08 25.05 11.11
N ARG A 225 4.64 26.18 11.65
CA ARG A 225 3.28 26.68 11.47
C ARG A 225 2.95 26.88 10.00
N GLY A 226 1.85 26.29 9.55
CA GLY A 226 1.34 26.45 8.18
C GLY A 226 2.18 25.74 7.11
N ASN A 227 3.13 24.87 7.50
CA ASN A 227 4.00 24.17 6.58
C ASN A 227 3.60 22.68 6.47
N CYS A 228 2.64 22.38 5.57
CA CYS A 228 2.14 21.03 5.33
C CYS A 228 3.23 20.03 4.90
N ILE A 229 4.31 20.51 4.26
CA ILE A 229 5.42 19.63 3.83
C ILE A 229 6.10 18.97 5.03
N ASP A 230 6.13 19.62 6.19
CA ASP A 230 6.76 19.10 7.40
C ASP A 230 6.03 17.87 7.96
N ASN A 231 4.77 17.60 7.53
CA ASN A 231 3.94 16.47 7.98
C ASN A 231 3.54 15.49 6.86
N CYS A 232 4.28 15.47 5.76
CA CYS A 232 3.91 14.80 4.52
C CYS A 232 3.71 13.27 4.63
N ILE A 233 4.32 12.58 5.59
CA ILE A 233 4.18 11.11 5.75
C ILE A 233 2.77 10.78 6.23
N ILE A 234 2.30 11.43 7.29
CA ILE A 234 0.98 11.18 7.84
C ILE A 234 -0.12 11.67 6.90
N GLU A 235 0.08 12.81 6.22
CA GLU A 235 -0.83 13.31 5.19
C GLU A 235 -0.95 12.33 4.02
N THR A 236 0.16 11.72 3.61
CA THR A 236 0.18 10.68 2.57
C THR A 236 -0.61 9.44 3.01
N PHE A 237 -0.52 9.06 4.29
CA PHE A 237 -1.31 7.96 4.85
C PHE A 237 -2.80 8.29 4.82
N PHE A 238 -3.22 9.44 5.34
CA PHE A 238 -4.62 9.86 5.31
C PHE A 238 -5.18 9.96 3.90
N GLY A 239 -4.40 10.52 2.96
CA GLY A 239 -4.80 10.57 1.56
C GLY A 239 -5.04 9.17 0.97
N ARG A 240 -4.20 8.20 1.30
CA ARG A 240 -4.39 6.80 0.86
C ARG A 240 -5.61 6.16 1.50
N LEU A 241 -5.73 6.27 2.82
CA LEU A 241 -6.86 5.71 3.57
C LEU A 241 -8.17 6.27 3.04
N LYS A 242 -8.29 7.61 2.96
CA LYS A 242 -9.52 8.25 2.47
C LYS A 242 -9.88 7.86 1.04
N ASN A 243 -8.91 7.73 0.15
CA ASN A 243 -9.15 7.32 -1.23
C ASN A 243 -9.49 5.82 -1.37
N GLU A 244 -8.96 4.97 -0.50
CA GLU A 244 -9.10 3.52 -0.63
C GLU A 244 -10.33 2.97 0.12
N MET A 245 -10.87 3.71 1.12
CA MET A 245 -12.00 3.23 1.90
C MET A 245 -13.04 4.27 2.32
N TYR A 246 -12.84 5.56 2.07
CA TYR A 246 -13.78 6.60 2.52
C TYR A 246 -14.45 7.33 1.37
N TYR A 247 -13.69 8.05 0.52
CA TYR A 247 -14.29 8.85 -0.55
C TYR A 247 -15.12 8.02 -1.53
N GLY A 248 -16.43 8.34 -1.60
CA GLY A 248 -17.42 7.65 -2.42
C GLY A 248 -18.02 6.41 -1.76
N TYR A 249 -17.67 6.12 -0.51
CA TYR A 249 -18.23 5.04 0.33
C TYR A 249 -18.89 5.57 1.59
N GLU A 250 -18.99 6.89 1.77
CA GLU A 250 -19.49 7.53 3.00
C GLU A 250 -20.88 7.03 3.38
N LYS A 251 -21.71 6.74 2.36
CA LYS A 251 -23.09 6.24 2.53
C LYS A 251 -23.17 4.76 2.92
N GLU A 252 -22.09 3.98 2.71
CA GLU A 252 -22.03 2.56 3.07
C GLU A 252 -21.81 2.37 4.58
N TYR A 253 -21.34 3.41 5.26
CA TYR A 253 -21.10 3.38 6.71
C TYR A 253 -22.30 4.01 7.44
N GLU A 254 -23.22 3.15 7.88
CA GLU A 254 -24.48 3.57 8.50
C GLU A 254 -24.34 4.01 9.96
N SER A 255 -23.24 3.62 10.62
CA SER A 255 -22.94 3.94 12.03
C SER A 255 -21.46 4.07 12.31
N PHE A 256 -21.12 4.60 13.49
CA PHE A 256 -19.74 4.65 14.00
C PHE A 256 -19.10 3.25 14.09
N GLU A 257 -19.85 2.26 14.56
CA GLU A 257 -19.41 0.87 14.71
C GLU A 257 -19.11 0.24 13.36
N SER A 258 -19.97 0.47 12.35
CA SER A 258 -19.76 0.01 10.99
C SER A 258 -18.47 0.58 10.39
N PHE A 259 -18.25 1.90 10.55
CA PHE A 259 -17.02 2.52 10.09
C PHE A 259 -15.78 2.06 10.88
N SER A 260 -15.89 1.93 12.21
CA SER A 260 -14.81 1.44 13.07
C SER A 260 -14.35 0.05 12.64
N LYS A 261 -15.27 -0.88 12.40
CA LYS A 261 -14.95 -2.23 11.93
C LYS A 261 -14.25 -2.20 10.56
N ALA A 262 -14.76 -1.41 9.61
CA ALA A 262 -14.15 -1.27 8.29
C ALA A 262 -12.75 -0.63 8.36
N LEU A 263 -12.54 0.30 9.30
CA LEU A 263 -11.24 0.91 9.56
C LEU A 263 -10.24 -0.11 10.14
N ASP A 264 -10.66 -0.94 11.09
CA ASP A 264 -9.84 -2.00 11.67
C ASP A 264 -9.39 -3.01 10.59
N GLU A 265 -10.32 -3.43 9.74
CA GLU A 265 -10.03 -4.29 8.58
C GLU A 265 -9.05 -3.61 7.61
N TYR A 266 -9.25 -2.31 7.34
CA TYR A 266 -8.37 -1.57 6.45
C TYR A 266 -6.96 -1.41 7.01
N ILE A 267 -6.81 -1.09 8.30
CA ILE A 267 -5.49 -0.94 8.93
C ILE A 267 -4.76 -2.29 8.99
N ASN A 268 -5.50 -3.36 9.28
CA ASN A 268 -4.95 -4.71 9.20
C ASN A 268 -4.43 -5.03 7.79
N TYR A 269 -5.24 -4.79 6.76
CA TYR A 269 -4.85 -4.92 5.36
C TYR A 269 -3.65 -4.02 5.01
N TYR A 270 -3.67 -2.75 5.44
CA TYR A 270 -2.59 -1.79 5.18
C TYR A 270 -1.25 -2.27 5.72
N ASN A 271 -1.23 -2.79 6.95
CA ASN A 271 -0.03 -3.24 7.62
C ASN A 271 0.49 -4.60 7.10
N ASN A 272 -0.40 -5.55 6.77
CA ASN A 272 -0.02 -6.93 6.53
C ASN A 272 -0.03 -7.35 5.04
N GLU A 273 -0.82 -6.66 4.20
CA GLU A 273 -1.03 -7.09 2.81
C GLU A 273 -0.67 -6.03 1.77
N ARG A 274 -0.89 -4.75 2.10
CA ARG A 274 -0.74 -3.65 1.15
C ARG A 274 0.71 -3.35 0.83
N ILE A 275 1.17 -3.72 -0.37
CA ILE A 275 2.54 -3.43 -0.81
C ILE A 275 2.76 -1.94 -1.09
N GLN A 276 3.97 -1.45 -0.77
CA GLN A 276 4.36 -0.06 -0.93
C GLN A 276 5.74 0.06 -1.59
N ARG A 277 5.93 1.09 -2.42
CA ARG A 277 7.24 1.32 -3.07
C ARG A 277 8.34 1.63 -2.05
N LYS A 278 8.02 2.41 -1.01
CA LYS A 278 8.98 2.80 0.03
C LYS A 278 9.52 1.59 0.79
N THR A 279 8.68 0.59 1.06
CA THR A 279 9.05 -0.67 1.71
C THR A 279 9.51 -1.74 0.71
N LYS A 280 10.10 -1.33 -0.42
CA LYS A 280 10.60 -2.23 -1.47
C LYS A 280 9.55 -3.21 -2.00
N TRP A 281 8.31 -2.76 -2.13
CA TRP A 281 7.15 -3.54 -2.57
C TRP A 281 6.76 -4.67 -1.59
N MET A 282 6.98 -4.44 -0.29
CA MET A 282 6.51 -5.29 0.79
C MET A 282 5.45 -4.56 1.62
N PRO A 283 4.59 -5.28 2.34
CA PRO A 283 3.77 -4.70 3.39
C PRO A 283 4.62 -4.13 4.53
N PRO A 284 4.14 -3.12 5.28
CA PRO A 284 4.87 -2.50 6.39
C PRO A 284 5.43 -3.47 7.42
N LYS A 285 4.63 -4.40 7.93
CA LYS A 285 5.07 -5.39 8.93
C LYS A 285 6.10 -6.40 8.43
N VAL A 286 6.07 -6.74 7.15
CA VAL A 286 7.09 -7.62 6.56
C VAL A 286 8.44 -6.91 6.48
N GLN A 287 8.44 -5.61 6.22
CA GLN A 287 9.65 -4.79 6.23
C GLN A 287 10.29 -4.74 7.63
N ASP A 288 9.49 -4.65 8.68
CA ASP A 288 9.97 -4.67 10.07
C ASP A 288 10.65 -6.00 10.40
N ASN A 289 9.99 -7.11 10.11
CA ASN A 289 10.53 -8.45 10.34
C ASN A 289 11.88 -8.69 9.63
N ILE A 290 12.04 -8.19 8.41
CA ILE A 290 13.31 -8.30 7.68
C ILE A 290 14.41 -7.48 8.34
N HIS A 291 14.08 -6.32 8.90
CA HIS A 291 15.07 -5.51 9.62
C HIS A 291 15.57 -6.23 10.88
N VAL A 292 14.68 -6.75 11.70
CA VAL A 292 15.02 -7.56 12.89
C VAL A 292 15.90 -8.74 12.50
N PHE A 293 15.57 -9.43 11.42
CA PHE A 293 16.34 -10.56 10.93
C PHE A 293 17.77 -10.17 10.54
N ARG A 294 17.96 -9.05 9.81
CA ARG A 294 19.30 -8.55 9.46
C ARG A 294 20.13 -8.18 10.68
N LEU A 295 19.53 -7.60 11.72
CA LEU A 295 20.23 -7.30 12.97
C LEU A 295 20.72 -8.57 13.66
N VAL A 296 19.89 -9.60 13.78
CA VAL A 296 20.25 -10.89 14.38
C VAL A 296 21.40 -11.55 13.59
N HIS A 297 21.34 -11.54 12.26
CA HIS A 297 22.40 -12.10 11.42
C HIS A 297 23.74 -11.36 11.57
N ASN A 298 23.71 -10.02 11.66
CA ASN A 298 24.91 -9.21 11.84
C ASN A 298 25.52 -9.37 13.25
N MET A 299 24.71 -9.67 14.27
CA MET A 299 25.18 -9.89 15.63
C MET A 299 25.72 -11.30 15.87
N CYS A 300 25.30 -12.27 15.07
CA CYS A 300 25.72 -13.68 15.16
C CYS A 300 26.11 -14.25 13.79
N PRO A 301 27.28 -13.91 13.24
CA PRO A 301 27.68 -14.33 11.89
C PRO A 301 27.86 -15.85 11.69
N GLY A 302 27.80 -16.65 12.74
CA GLY A 302 27.91 -18.12 12.69
C GLY A 302 26.57 -18.87 12.66
N PHE A 303 25.43 -18.18 12.73
CA PHE A 303 24.12 -18.82 12.71
C PHE A 303 23.51 -18.78 11.30
N TRP A 304 23.48 -19.93 10.62
CA TRP A 304 22.71 -20.09 9.38
C TRP A 304 21.23 -20.30 9.72
N VAL A 305 20.40 -19.31 9.43
CA VAL A 305 18.95 -19.43 9.51
C VAL A 305 18.43 -19.65 8.09
N HIS A 306 18.01 -20.88 7.79
CA HIS A 306 17.31 -21.14 6.54
C HIS A 306 15.91 -20.52 6.57
N ILE A 307 15.75 -19.40 5.85
CA ILE A 307 14.43 -18.87 5.57
C ILE A 307 13.86 -19.63 4.38
N ILE A 308 12.93 -20.53 4.63
CA ILE A 308 12.09 -21.05 3.57
C ILE A 308 10.98 -20.02 3.35
N ILE A 309 11.09 -19.24 2.27
CA ILE A 309 10.00 -18.39 1.79
C ILE A 309 8.95 -19.33 1.21
N ILE A 310 7.98 -19.71 2.03
CA ILE A 310 6.81 -20.45 1.57
C ILE A 310 5.89 -19.43 0.90
N LYS A 311 5.45 -19.76 -0.34
CA LYS A 311 4.52 -18.96 -1.15
C LYS A 311 3.30 -18.49 -0.34
N PRO A 312 2.72 -17.31 -0.68
CA PRO A 312 1.59 -16.73 0.08
C PRO A 312 0.35 -17.64 0.09
N PRO A 313 -0.48 -17.58 1.16
CA PRO A 313 -0.50 -16.58 2.21
C PRO A 313 0.47 -16.90 3.35
N PHE A 314 1.15 -15.87 3.83
CA PHE A 314 2.29 -15.91 4.74
C PHE A 314 2.08 -16.76 6.00
N LEU A 315 2.79 -17.88 6.10
CA LEU A 315 3.10 -18.53 7.37
C LEU A 315 4.63 -18.55 7.52
N PHE A 316 5.16 -17.64 8.35
CA PHE A 316 6.53 -17.75 8.81
C PHE A 316 6.60 -18.87 9.85
N LYS A 317 7.10 -20.03 9.46
CA LYS A 317 7.51 -21.05 10.42
C LYS A 317 8.97 -20.78 10.78
N VAL A 318 9.20 -20.27 11.97
CA VAL A 318 10.53 -20.28 12.59
C VAL A 318 10.80 -21.72 12.98
N LEU A 319 11.60 -22.41 12.20
CA LEU A 319 12.10 -23.73 12.57
C LEU A 319 13.32 -23.56 13.48
N ASN A 320 13.26 -24.22 14.64
CA ASN A 320 14.19 -24.25 15.74
C ASN A 320 15.67 -24.09 15.35
N LEU A 321 16.31 -23.14 16.00
CA LEU A 321 17.76 -22.96 16.03
C LEU A 321 18.38 -24.18 16.74
N ARG A 322 19.04 -25.06 15.99
CA ARG A 322 20.01 -25.99 16.56
C ARG A 322 21.42 -25.46 16.29
N PRO A 323 22.29 -25.38 17.30
CA PRO A 323 23.70 -25.12 17.08
C PRO A 323 24.30 -26.29 16.30
N LEU A 324 25.02 -26.01 15.22
CA LEU A 324 25.86 -27.01 14.57
C LEU A 324 26.97 -27.42 15.55
N GLN A 325 26.94 -28.68 15.98
CA GLN A 325 28.13 -29.32 16.58
C GLN A 325 29.21 -29.37 15.53
N VAL A 326 30.25 -28.58 15.70
CA VAL A 326 31.51 -28.71 14.95
C VAL A 326 32.17 -29.94 15.49
N PRO A 327 32.49 -30.99 14.70
CA PRO A 327 33.35 -32.05 15.16
C PRO A 327 34.76 -31.50 15.35
N LEU A 328 35.23 -31.51 16.59
CA LEU A 328 36.67 -31.37 16.92
C LEU A 328 37.40 -32.58 16.28
N PHE A 329 38.13 -32.34 15.22
CA PHE A 329 39.20 -33.23 14.83
C PHE A 329 40.44 -32.82 15.62
N LEU A 330 40.88 -33.73 16.47
CA LEU A 330 42.22 -33.80 17.03
C LEU A 330 43.21 -34.19 15.94
#